data_18f1729908b3264ced0e51322cd8cb24
#
_entry.id   18f1729908b3264ced0e51322cd8cb24
#
_cell.length_a   1.000
_cell.length_b   1.000
_cell.length_c   1.000
_cell.angle_alpha   90.00
_cell.angle_beta   90.00
_cell.angle_gamma   90.00
#
_symmetry.space_group_name_H-M   'P 1'
#
loop_
_entity.id
_entity.type
_entity.pdbx_description
1 polymer ?
#
loop_
_entity_poly.entity_id
_entity_poly.type
_entity_poly.pdbx_seq_one_letter_code
_entity_poly.pdbx_strand_id
1 'polypeptide(L)'
;AGRCFELLHSLAPYQTESLSEGYSTYLEGRLFIGALEVLTKIENLEGTTPELVQDRARLYLQLNDRRSAERCFKTAIDDAPDVPEYRGLLSQYYDGNGKTKKAFKVLSKAVEAFPENGALHMELARMAHKRDVTESAFYHMEQGLLLEGVPLEDKMPVVLSIYENRENPSFRALFDRVFPVLEQKYSGRIELLLVHAQIHIQNGRWPEALETYLSAISMNPTNYALYQMAYSLSQQVGDVDGQIALLERIEESFSADEDILEGLVYKYYNVERWASCARLATARAQMTLDPEVAGNLYALAGTAWFQLDSFELGTASYDKALELERSPTTLNNYAWDLATHEGNLEVALQLTIECNASVALEPTFLDTWAWVLYKMGKYAEAQAKIELALQLLNEADRAGTYIHAA
;
A
#
# COMPACT_ATOMS: atom_id res chain seq x y z
N ALA A 1 -25.76 20.07 -21.98
CA ALA A 1 -24.30 19.98 -21.99
C ALA A 1 -23.81 19.22 -23.23
N GLY A 2 -24.20 17.95 -23.49
CA GLY A 2 -23.68 17.15 -24.62
C GLY A 2 -23.80 17.82 -25.99
N ARG A 3 -24.94 18.46 -26.30
CA ARG A 3 -25.14 19.22 -27.54
C ARG A 3 -24.22 20.44 -27.69
N CYS A 4 -23.74 21.02 -26.57
CA CYS A 4 -22.79 22.12 -26.64
C CYS A 4 -21.41 21.64 -27.14
N PHE A 5 -20.99 20.45 -26.74
CA PHE A 5 -19.72 19.84 -27.23
C PHE A 5 -19.81 19.45 -28.70
N GLU A 6 -20.99 18.96 -29.17
CA GLU A 6 -21.20 18.71 -30.59
C GLU A 6 -21.15 20.00 -31.42
N LEU A 7 -21.66 21.11 -30.87
CA LEU A 7 -21.59 22.42 -31.52
C LEU A 7 -20.15 22.93 -31.55
N LEU A 8 -19.39 22.78 -30.45
CA LEU A 8 -17.95 23.11 -30.40
C LEU A 8 -17.18 22.31 -31.43
N HIS A 9 -17.44 21.01 -31.55
CA HIS A 9 -16.82 20.17 -32.59
C HIS A 9 -17.17 20.66 -34.01
N SER A 10 -18.39 21.16 -34.24
CA SER A 10 -18.78 21.71 -35.56
C SER A 10 -17.98 22.96 -35.93
N LEU A 11 -17.43 23.67 -34.94
CA LEU A 11 -16.57 24.85 -35.14
C LEU A 11 -15.08 24.47 -35.30
N ALA A 12 -14.68 23.31 -34.76
CA ALA A 12 -13.30 22.80 -34.84
C ALA A 12 -13.33 21.28 -35.15
N PRO A 13 -13.66 20.89 -36.40
CA PRO A 13 -13.96 19.49 -36.75
C PRO A 13 -12.77 18.54 -36.69
N TYR A 14 -11.55 19.03 -36.48
CA TYR A 14 -10.33 18.21 -36.31
C TYR A 14 -9.98 17.92 -34.86
N GLN A 15 -10.74 18.45 -33.89
CA GLN A 15 -10.53 18.23 -32.47
C GLN A 15 -11.55 17.21 -31.94
N THR A 16 -11.12 15.99 -31.70
CA THR A 16 -12.00 14.91 -31.18
C THR A 16 -12.26 15.03 -29.68
N GLU A 17 -11.45 15.80 -28.94
CA GLU A 17 -11.61 16.01 -27.49
C GLU A 17 -13.00 16.50 -27.12
N SER A 18 -13.58 17.46 -27.86
CA SER A 18 -14.92 17.95 -27.60
C SER A 18 -16.02 16.88 -27.80
N LEU A 19 -15.81 15.92 -28.70
CA LEU A 19 -16.73 14.78 -28.88
C LEU A 19 -16.58 13.80 -27.74
N SER A 20 -15.37 13.52 -27.27
CA SER A 20 -15.12 12.64 -26.15
C SER A 20 -15.73 13.18 -24.84
N GLU A 21 -15.63 14.49 -24.58
CA GLU A 21 -16.30 15.16 -23.47
C GLU A 21 -17.83 15.13 -23.62
N GLY A 22 -18.32 15.32 -24.86
CA GLY A 22 -19.74 15.18 -25.18
C GLY A 22 -20.26 13.78 -24.92
N TYR A 23 -19.51 12.77 -25.34
CA TYR A 23 -19.80 11.35 -25.08
C TYR A 23 -19.90 11.05 -23.58
N SER A 24 -18.92 11.46 -22.78
CA SER A 24 -18.93 11.31 -21.33
C SER A 24 -20.15 11.99 -20.68
N THR A 25 -20.49 13.20 -21.13
CA THR A 25 -21.66 13.95 -20.63
C THR A 25 -22.98 13.22 -20.92
N TYR A 26 -23.10 12.62 -22.11
CA TYR A 26 -24.30 11.83 -22.46
C TYR A 26 -24.38 10.54 -21.62
N LEU A 27 -23.25 9.90 -21.32
CA LEU A 27 -23.20 8.72 -20.44
C LEU A 27 -23.62 9.05 -19.01
N GLU A 28 -23.10 10.14 -18.43
CA GLU A 28 -23.48 10.62 -17.09
C GLU A 28 -24.96 10.93 -17.00
N GLY A 29 -25.49 11.57 -18.04
CA GLY A 29 -26.92 11.87 -18.18
C GLY A 29 -27.81 10.67 -18.52
N ARG A 30 -27.24 9.47 -18.71
CA ARG A 30 -27.94 8.25 -19.19
C ARG A 30 -28.71 8.45 -20.51
N LEU A 31 -28.24 9.35 -21.35
CA LEU A 31 -28.81 9.67 -22.64
C LEU A 31 -28.15 8.81 -23.74
N PHE A 32 -28.34 7.49 -23.68
CA PHE A 32 -27.62 6.49 -24.46
C PHE A 32 -27.78 6.65 -25.99
N ILE A 33 -28.91 7.20 -26.48
CA ILE A 33 -29.10 7.47 -27.91
C ILE A 33 -28.16 8.61 -28.35
N GLY A 34 -28.07 9.70 -27.59
CA GLY A 34 -27.13 10.78 -27.86
C GLY A 34 -25.67 10.32 -27.80
N ALA A 35 -25.33 9.44 -26.84
CA ALA A 35 -24.01 8.83 -26.77
C ALA A 35 -23.69 8.00 -28.02
N LEU A 36 -24.65 7.23 -28.57
CA LEU A 36 -24.49 6.48 -29.83
C LEU A 36 -24.26 7.38 -31.05
N GLU A 37 -24.93 8.53 -31.11
CA GLU A 37 -24.75 9.51 -32.19
C GLU A 37 -23.34 10.12 -32.15
N VAL A 38 -22.87 10.49 -30.96
CA VAL A 38 -21.51 11.01 -30.77
C VAL A 38 -20.46 9.94 -31.08
N LEU A 39 -20.64 8.71 -30.60
CA LEU A 39 -19.74 7.59 -30.87
C LEU A 39 -19.60 7.34 -32.39
N THR A 40 -20.70 7.48 -33.14
CA THR A 40 -20.67 7.35 -34.60
C THR A 40 -19.85 8.47 -35.27
N LYS A 41 -19.87 9.68 -34.71
CA LYS A 41 -19.03 10.78 -35.21
C LYS A 41 -17.55 10.52 -34.92
N ILE A 42 -17.24 10.00 -33.73
CA ILE A 42 -15.86 9.61 -33.37
C ILE A 42 -15.33 8.53 -34.31
N GLU A 43 -16.11 7.46 -34.54
CA GLU A 43 -15.72 6.38 -35.47
C GLU A 43 -15.52 6.87 -36.91
N ASN A 44 -16.30 7.85 -37.39
CA ASN A 44 -16.14 8.42 -38.71
C ASN A 44 -14.83 9.23 -38.85
N LEU A 45 -14.31 9.74 -37.77
CA LEU A 45 -13.07 10.54 -37.75
C LEU A 45 -11.82 9.68 -37.50
N GLU A 46 -11.90 8.77 -36.57
CA GLU A 46 -10.76 7.98 -36.06
C GLU A 46 -10.71 6.56 -36.65
N GLY A 47 -11.79 6.12 -37.26
CA GLY A 47 -11.96 4.73 -37.68
C GLY A 47 -12.56 3.87 -36.57
N THR A 48 -12.89 2.64 -36.93
CA THR A 48 -13.48 1.66 -35.99
C THR A 48 -12.36 0.96 -35.20
N THR A 49 -12.38 1.06 -33.87
CA THR A 49 -11.45 0.38 -32.97
C THR A 49 -12.18 -0.64 -32.08
N PRO A 50 -11.48 -1.62 -31.50
CA PRO A 50 -12.08 -2.58 -30.57
C PRO A 50 -12.81 -1.90 -29.40
N GLU A 51 -12.25 -0.82 -28.85
CA GLU A 51 -12.82 -0.06 -27.74
C GLU A 51 -14.14 0.59 -28.17
N LEU A 52 -14.17 1.27 -29.33
CA LEU A 52 -15.39 1.90 -29.85
C LEU A 52 -16.50 0.89 -30.13
N VAL A 53 -16.16 -0.28 -30.69
CA VAL A 53 -17.12 -1.38 -30.91
C VAL A 53 -17.66 -1.91 -29.58
N GLN A 54 -16.81 -2.05 -28.55
CA GLN A 54 -17.21 -2.49 -27.23
C GLN A 54 -18.14 -1.46 -26.57
N ASP A 55 -17.82 -0.18 -26.65
CA ASP A 55 -18.63 0.90 -26.09
C ASP A 55 -20.00 0.99 -26.78
N ARG A 56 -20.04 0.89 -28.11
CA ARG A 56 -21.29 0.82 -28.87
C ARG A 56 -22.15 -0.36 -28.44
N ALA A 57 -21.56 -1.53 -28.28
CA ALA A 57 -22.28 -2.71 -27.79
C ALA A 57 -22.81 -2.53 -26.37
N ARG A 58 -22.04 -1.89 -25.46
CA ARG A 58 -22.48 -1.54 -24.11
C ARG A 58 -23.67 -0.60 -24.13
N LEU A 59 -23.67 0.43 -24.98
CA LEU A 59 -24.79 1.35 -25.12
C LEU A 59 -26.07 0.63 -25.59
N TYR A 60 -25.97 -0.26 -26.57
CA TYR A 60 -27.12 -1.08 -26.98
C TYR A 60 -27.64 -1.98 -25.85
N LEU A 61 -26.75 -2.51 -25.00
CA LEU A 61 -27.18 -3.28 -23.83
C LEU A 61 -27.92 -2.41 -22.80
N GLN A 62 -27.49 -1.16 -22.59
CA GLN A 62 -28.22 -0.20 -21.74
C GLN A 62 -29.61 0.12 -22.30
N LEU A 63 -29.76 0.09 -23.61
CA LEU A 63 -31.03 0.25 -24.31
C LEU A 63 -31.86 -1.07 -24.40
N ASN A 64 -31.41 -2.16 -23.76
CA ASN A 64 -31.98 -3.51 -23.84
C ASN A 64 -31.99 -4.11 -25.26
N ASP A 65 -31.24 -3.56 -26.21
CA ASP A 65 -31.13 -4.08 -27.58
C ASP A 65 -29.93 -5.05 -27.73
N ARG A 66 -30.13 -6.26 -27.24
CA ARG A 66 -29.12 -7.34 -27.33
C ARG A 66 -28.79 -7.75 -28.77
N ARG A 67 -29.74 -7.53 -29.74
CA ARG A 67 -29.51 -7.90 -31.14
C ARG A 67 -28.53 -6.92 -31.80
N SER A 68 -28.68 -5.64 -31.56
CA SER A 68 -27.79 -4.61 -32.09
C SER A 68 -26.41 -4.72 -31.41
N ALA A 69 -26.34 -5.00 -30.11
CA ALA A 69 -25.06 -5.26 -29.42
C ALA A 69 -24.28 -6.44 -30.05
N GLU A 70 -24.96 -7.57 -30.32
CA GLU A 70 -24.34 -8.73 -30.99
C GLU A 70 -23.89 -8.38 -32.44
N ARG A 71 -24.70 -7.57 -33.15
CA ARG A 71 -24.40 -7.15 -34.52
C ARG A 71 -23.16 -6.29 -34.59
N CYS A 72 -22.91 -5.38 -33.64
CA CYS A 72 -21.70 -4.56 -33.61
C CYS A 72 -20.44 -5.39 -33.76
N PHE A 73 -20.30 -6.44 -32.93
CA PHE A 73 -19.11 -7.30 -32.99
C PHE A 73 -19.03 -8.10 -34.31
N LYS A 74 -20.15 -8.59 -34.81
CA LYS A 74 -20.17 -9.36 -36.06
C LYS A 74 -19.78 -8.50 -37.25
N THR A 75 -20.35 -7.29 -37.34
CA THR A 75 -20.00 -6.35 -38.40
C THR A 75 -18.50 -5.99 -38.34
N ALA A 76 -17.98 -5.70 -37.16
CA ALA A 76 -16.56 -5.40 -36.99
C ALA A 76 -15.66 -6.60 -37.42
N ILE A 77 -16.07 -7.84 -37.17
CA ILE A 77 -15.35 -9.05 -37.64
C ILE A 77 -15.42 -9.18 -39.16
N ASP A 78 -16.57 -8.85 -39.77
CA ASP A 78 -16.75 -8.94 -41.23
C ASP A 78 -15.99 -7.82 -41.94
N ASP A 79 -15.94 -6.61 -41.39
CA ASP A 79 -15.27 -5.43 -41.94
C ASP A 79 -13.74 -5.50 -41.79
N ALA A 80 -13.25 -6.07 -40.66
CA ALA A 80 -11.83 -6.23 -40.38
C ALA A 80 -11.55 -7.66 -39.86
N PRO A 81 -11.51 -8.64 -40.74
CA PRO A 81 -11.37 -10.06 -40.37
C PRO A 81 -9.98 -10.42 -39.84
N ASP A 82 -8.99 -9.57 -40.03
CA ASP A 82 -7.60 -9.69 -39.57
C ASP A 82 -7.36 -9.14 -38.14
N VAL A 83 -8.40 -8.54 -37.51
CA VAL A 83 -8.33 -8.02 -36.14
C VAL A 83 -8.88 -9.07 -35.17
N PRO A 84 -8.00 -9.79 -34.42
CA PRO A 84 -8.41 -10.87 -33.53
C PRO A 84 -9.24 -10.42 -32.33
N GLU A 85 -9.06 -9.17 -31.88
CA GLU A 85 -9.71 -8.57 -30.71
C GLU A 85 -11.24 -8.60 -30.84
N TYR A 86 -11.79 -8.36 -32.03
CA TYR A 86 -13.26 -8.40 -32.24
C TYR A 86 -13.87 -9.78 -31.94
N ARG A 87 -13.12 -10.86 -32.20
CA ARG A 87 -13.56 -12.24 -31.86
C ARG A 87 -13.50 -12.48 -30.35
N GLY A 88 -12.49 -11.96 -29.68
CA GLY A 88 -12.37 -11.96 -28.24
C GLY A 88 -13.56 -11.25 -27.59
N LEU A 89 -13.86 -10.02 -28.03
CA LEU A 89 -15.00 -9.23 -27.55
C LEU A 89 -16.35 -9.92 -27.80
N LEU A 90 -16.57 -10.52 -28.97
CA LEU A 90 -17.79 -11.29 -29.24
C LEU A 90 -17.93 -12.50 -28.31
N SER A 91 -16.81 -13.16 -27.99
CA SER A 91 -16.81 -14.26 -27.04
C SER A 91 -17.17 -13.79 -25.64
N GLN A 92 -16.56 -12.72 -25.15
CA GLN A 92 -16.88 -12.11 -23.85
C GLN A 92 -18.35 -11.69 -23.78
N TYR A 93 -18.88 -11.10 -24.84
CA TYR A 93 -20.30 -10.77 -24.94
C TYR A 93 -21.18 -12.01 -24.78
N TYR A 94 -20.85 -13.13 -25.46
CA TYR A 94 -21.61 -14.37 -25.32
C TYR A 94 -21.51 -14.97 -23.92
N ASP A 95 -20.33 -14.98 -23.32
CA ASP A 95 -20.11 -15.51 -21.97
C ASP A 95 -20.87 -14.72 -20.93
N GLY A 96 -20.80 -13.38 -20.98
CA GLY A 96 -21.54 -12.48 -20.10
C GLY A 96 -23.07 -12.58 -20.21
N ASN A 97 -23.58 -13.08 -21.36
CA ASN A 97 -24.99 -13.36 -21.57
C ASN A 97 -25.38 -14.84 -21.34
N GLY A 98 -24.52 -15.64 -20.69
CA GLY A 98 -24.77 -17.06 -20.37
C GLY A 98 -24.70 -18.00 -21.55
N LYS A 99 -24.25 -17.53 -22.73
CA LYS A 99 -24.12 -18.33 -23.94
C LYS A 99 -22.72 -18.97 -24.07
N THR A 100 -22.21 -19.57 -22.99
CA THR A 100 -20.84 -20.07 -22.86
C THR A 100 -20.42 -21.04 -23.99
N LYS A 101 -21.36 -21.89 -24.50
CA LYS A 101 -21.07 -22.77 -25.65
C LYS A 101 -20.75 -21.98 -26.92
N LYS A 102 -21.46 -20.85 -27.15
CA LYS A 102 -21.19 -20.00 -28.33
C LYS A 102 -19.89 -19.24 -28.17
N ALA A 103 -19.62 -18.71 -26.97
CA ALA A 103 -18.38 -18.04 -26.63
C ALA A 103 -17.18 -18.95 -26.91
N PHE A 104 -17.18 -20.16 -26.37
CA PHE A 104 -16.13 -21.16 -26.60
C PHE A 104 -15.91 -21.45 -28.08
N LYS A 105 -17.01 -21.65 -28.86
CA LYS A 105 -16.91 -21.93 -30.30
C LYS A 105 -16.29 -20.75 -31.07
N VAL A 106 -16.62 -19.51 -30.70
CA VAL A 106 -16.02 -18.32 -31.33
C VAL A 106 -14.53 -18.25 -31.04
N LEU A 107 -14.14 -18.43 -29.78
CA LEU A 107 -12.72 -18.42 -29.37
C LEU A 107 -11.92 -19.55 -29.99
N SER A 108 -12.43 -20.80 -30.03
CA SER A 108 -11.72 -21.90 -30.67
C SER A 108 -11.38 -21.60 -32.14
N LYS A 109 -12.36 -21.04 -32.87
CA LYS A 109 -12.13 -20.61 -34.26
C LYS A 109 -11.19 -19.41 -34.36
N ALA A 110 -11.22 -18.50 -33.37
CA ALA A 110 -10.31 -17.36 -33.34
C ALA A 110 -8.85 -17.83 -33.13
N VAL A 111 -8.61 -18.75 -32.21
CA VAL A 111 -7.28 -19.34 -31.99
C VAL A 111 -6.79 -20.14 -33.21
N GLU A 112 -7.67 -20.86 -33.91
CA GLU A 112 -7.32 -21.53 -35.17
C GLU A 112 -6.89 -20.53 -36.26
N ALA A 113 -7.52 -19.36 -36.33
CA ALA A 113 -7.19 -18.28 -37.26
C ALA A 113 -5.97 -17.45 -36.88
N PHE A 114 -5.73 -17.30 -35.58
CA PHE A 114 -4.64 -16.50 -35.00
C PHE A 114 -3.87 -17.28 -33.94
N PRO A 115 -3.13 -18.32 -34.32
CA PRO A 115 -2.48 -19.25 -33.38
C PRO A 115 -1.35 -18.60 -32.56
N GLU A 116 -0.81 -17.46 -33.00
CA GLU A 116 0.24 -16.71 -32.29
C GLU A 116 -0.30 -15.63 -31.35
N ASN A 117 -1.62 -15.48 -31.23
CA ASN A 117 -2.21 -14.48 -30.37
C ASN A 117 -2.41 -15.00 -28.94
N GLY A 118 -1.50 -14.61 -28.03
CA GLY A 118 -1.52 -15.04 -26.63
C GLY A 118 -2.78 -14.63 -25.88
N ALA A 119 -3.39 -13.48 -26.18
CA ALA A 119 -4.60 -13.01 -25.51
C ALA A 119 -5.80 -13.93 -25.80
N LEU A 120 -5.96 -14.39 -27.05
CA LEU A 120 -7.00 -15.36 -27.40
C LEU A 120 -6.77 -16.71 -26.70
N HIS A 121 -5.52 -17.14 -26.60
CA HIS A 121 -5.17 -18.36 -25.86
C HIS A 121 -5.50 -18.25 -24.38
N MET A 122 -5.18 -17.12 -23.71
CA MET A 122 -5.52 -16.89 -22.31
C MET A 122 -7.03 -16.95 -22.08
N GLU A 123 -7.80 -16.29 -22.95
CA GLU A 123 -9.26 -16.29 -22.84
C GLU A 123 -9.87 -17.67 -23.08
N LEU A 124 -9.31 -18.45 -24.04
CA LEU A 124 -9.74 -19.83 -24.29
C LEU A 124 -9.37 -20.75 -23.12
N ALA A 125 -8.21 -20.55 -22.47
CA ALA A 125 -7.82 -21.26 -21.26
C ALA A 125 -8.82 -21.05 -20.13
N ARG A 126 -9.20 -19.79 -19.89
CA ARG A 126 -10.21 -19.40 -18.89
C ARG A 126 -11.56 -20.07 -19.15
N MET A 127 -11.97 -20.11 -20.40
CA MET A 127 -13.23 -20.75 -20.79
C MET A 127 -13.20 -22.27 -20.75
N ALA A 128 -12.07 -22.89 -21.09
CA ALA A 128 -11.88 -24.33 -21.00
C ALA A 128 -11.91 -24.78 -19.54
N HIS A 129 -11.28 -24.03 -18.65
CA HIS A 129 -11.31 -24.28 -17.20
C HIS A 129 -12.75 -24.23 -16.64
N LYS A 130 -13.55 -23.23 -17.01
CA LYS A 130 -14.96 -23.14 -16.63
C LYS A 130 -15.82 -24.35 -17.10
N ARG A 131 -15.35 -25.09 -18.07
CA ARG A 131 -16.05 -26.23 -18.67
C ARG A 131 -15.43 -27.58 -18.30
N ASP A 132 -14.51 -27.61 -17.33
CA ASP A 132 -13.78 -28.81 -16.89
C ASP A 132 -12.99 -29.52 -18.00
N VAL A 133 -12.63 -28.81 -19.07
CA VAL A 133 -11.76 -29.33 -20.16
C VAL A 133 -10.32 -29.05 -19.79
N THR A 134 -9.79 -29.80 -18.82
CA THR A 134 -8.55 -29.49 -18.09
C THR A 134 -7.31 -29.50 -18.99
N GLU A 135 -7.14 -30.50 -19.86
CA GLU A 135 -5.97 -30.61 -20.73
C GLU A 135 -5.87 -29.43 -21.72
N SER A 136 -6.99 -29.10 -22.36
CA SER A 136 -7.08 -27.94 -23.26
C SER A 136 -6.83 -26.62 -22.52
N ALA A 137 -7.29 -26.49 -21.27
CA ALA A 137 -7.06 -25.30 -20.46
C ALA A 137 -5.56 -25.09 -20.19
N PHE A 138 -4.83 -26.13 -19.80
CA PHE A 138 -3.39 -26.05 -19.55
C PHE A 138 -2.60 -25.74 -20.82
N TYR A 139 -2.93 -26.37 -21.94
CA TYR A 139 -2.29 -26.06 -23.22
C TYR A 139 -2.46 -24.57 -23.60
N HIS A 140 -3.69 -24.07 -23.57
CA HIS A 140 -3.93 -22.68 -23.93
C HIS A 140 -3.37 -21.68 -22.90
N MET A 141 -3.33 -22.05 -21.63
CA MET A 141 -2.67 -21.23 -20.60
C MET A 141 -1.16 -21.11 -20.86
N GLU A 142 -0.49 -22.21 -21.21
CA GLU A 142 0.91 -22.20 -21.60
C GLU A 142 1.16 -21.30 -22.81
N GLN A 143 0.37 -21.47 -23.89
CA GLN A 143 0.50 -20.63 -25.07
C GLN A 143 0.26 -19.14 -24.76
N GLY A 144 -0.79 -18.82 -23.98
CA GLY A 144 -1.10 -17.46 -23.60
C GLY A 144 0.01 -16.78 -22.79
N LEU A 145 0.72 -17.53 -21.95
CA LEU A 145 1.84 -17.04 -21.17
C LEU A 145 3.11 -16.83 -22.03
N LEU A 146 3.36 -17.68 -23.00
CA LEU A 146 4.59 -17.66 -23.80
C LEU A 146 4.51 -16.75 -25.03
N LEU A 147 3.32 -16.65 -25.65
CA LEU A 147 3.11 -15.85 -26.86
C LEU A 147 2.97 -14.35 -26.56
N GLU A 148 2.98 -13.55 -27.62
CA GLU A 148 2.74 -12.11 -27.56
C GLU A 148 1.24 -11.77 -27.40
N GLY A 149 0.92 -10.49 -27.24
CA GLY A 149 -0.46 -9.98 -27.12
C GLY A 149 -1.03 -9.96 -25.69
N VAL A 150 -0.25 -10.42 -24.70
CA VAL A 150 -0.58 -10.25 -23.25
C VAL A 150 0.58 -9.50 -22.60
N PRO A 151 0.34 -8.34 -21.97
CA PRO A 151 1.34 -7.62 -21.21
C PRO A 151 1.94 -8.48 -20.09
N LEU A 152 3.20 -8.21 -19.72
CA LEU A 152 3.89 -9.00 -18.69
C LEU A 152 3.20 -8.87 -17.32
N GLU A 153 2.73 -7.67 -16.98
CA GLU A 153 1.98 -7.38 -15.77
C GLU A 153 0.71 -8.23 -15.63
N ASP A 154 0.05 -8.55 -16.75
CA ASP A 154 -1.15 -9.40 -16.77
C ASP A 154 -0.81 -10.90 -16.72
N LYS A 155 0.39 -11.28 -17.18
CA LYS A 155 0.90 -12.67 -17.10
C LYS A 155 1.27 -13.06 -15.67
N MET A 156 1.84 -12.14 -14.89
CA MET A 156 2.41 -12.45 -13.57
C MET A 156 1.40 -12.95 -12.54
N PRO A 157 0.18 -12.38 -12.41
CA PRO A 157 -0.85 -12.96 -11.53
C PRO A 157 -1.22 -14.39 -11.88
N VAL A 158 -1.22 -14.72 -13.19
CA VAL A 158 -1.51 -16.10 -13.65
C VAL A 158 -0.37 -17.05 -13.27
N VAL A 159 0.87 -16.61 -13.44
CA VAL A 159 2.07 -17.37 -13.03
C VAL A 159 2.06 -17.65 -11.54
N LEU A 160 1.73 -16.64 -10.72
CA LEU A 160 1.59 -16.81 -9.26
C LEU A 160 0.46 -17.79 -8.91
N SER A 161 -0.69 -17.69 -9.55
CA SER A 161 -1.79 -18.62 -9.34
C SER A 161 -1.41 -20.07 -9.72
N ILE A 162 -0.63 -20.26 -10.78
CA ILE A 162 -0.08 -21.57 -11.14
C ILE A 162 0.84 -22.09 -10.03
N TYR A 163 1.72 -21.22 -9.51
CA TYR A 163 2.64 -21.57 -8.44
C TYR A 163 1.91 -21.90 -7.13
N GLU A 164 0.88 -21.16 -6.76
CA GLU A 164 0.05 -21.41 -5.58
C GLU A 164 -0.63 -22.79 -5.61
N ASN A 165 -1.03 -23.23 -6.79
CA ASN A 165 -1.69 -24.52 -7.01
C ASN A 165 -0.72 -25.67 -7.32
N ARG A 166 0.61 -25.51 -7.11
CA ARG A 166 1.66 -26.48 -7.48
C ARG A 166 1.60 -27.83 -6.74
N GLU A 167 0.77 -27.97 -5.73
CA GLU A 167 0.44 -29.26 -5.12
C GLU A 167 -0.20 -30.21 -6.17
N ASN A 168 -0.93 -29.66 -7.13
CA ASN A 168 -1.41 -30.40 -8.28
C ASN A 168 -0.27 -30.59 -9.30
N PRO A 169 0.04 -31.85 -9.71
CA PRO A 169 1.15 -32.14 -10.63
C PRO A 169 1.07 -31.42 -11.97
N SER A 170 -0.14 -31.15 -12.49
CA SER A 170 -0.33 -30.45 -13.76
C SER A 170 0.07 -28.98 -13.68
N PHE A 171 -0.28 -28.29 -12.58
CA PHE A 171 0.15 -26.91 -12.34
C PHE A 171 1.65 -26.81 -12.10
N ARG A 172 2.23 -27.76 -11.34
CA ARG A 172 3.68 -27.84 -11.16
C ARG A 172 4.40 -27.99 -12.49
N ALA A 173 4.00 -28.96 -13.31
CA ALA A 173 4.59 -29.18 -14.62
C ALA A 173 4.44 -27.98 -15.57
N LEU A 174 3.33 -27.24 -15.49
CA LEU A 174 3.12 -26.02 -16.25
C LEU A 174 4.07 -24.90 -15.76
N PHE A 175 4.19 -24.70 -14.45
CA PHE A 175 5.11 -23.72 -13.87
C PHE A 175 6.56 -23.99 -14.30
N ASP A 176 7.01 -25.24 -14.16
CA ASP A 176 8.38 -25.64 -14.48
C ASP A 176 8.72 -25.47 -15.98
N ARG A 177 7.72 -25.51 -16.88
CA ARG A 177 7.93 -25.23 -18.32
C ARG A 177 7.88 -23.74 -18.64
N VAL A 178 6.96 -22.99 -18.04
CA VAL A 178 6.67 -21.60 -18.42
C VAL A 178 7.61 -20.60 -17.75
N PHE A 179 7.81 -20.75 -16.44
CA PHE A 179 8.51 -19.72 -15.67
C PHE A 179 9.95 -19.48 -16.11
N PRO A 180 10.78 -20.50 -16.37
CA PRO A 180 12.16 -20.30 -16.87
C PRO A 180 12.22 -19.59 -18.22
N VAL A 181 11.24 -19.83 -19.11
CA VAL A 181 11.17 -19.15 -20.40
C VAL A 181 10.85 -17.66 -20.22
N LEU A 182 9.91 -17.33 -19.32
CA LEU A 182 9.59 -15.94 -18.98
C LEU A 182 10.77 -15.23 -18.32
N GLU A 183 11.49 -15.90 -17.41
CA GLU A 183 12.70 -15.37 -16.80
C GLU A 183 13.77 -15.01 -17.83
N GLN A 184 14.01 -15.89 -18.78
CA GLN A 184 14.96 -15.64 -19.86
C GLN A 184 14.49 -14.50 -20.77
N LYS A 185 13.23 -14.51 -21.18
CA LYS A 185 12.65 -13.53 -22.12
C LYS A 185 12.56 -12.12 -21.53
N TYR A 186 12.23 -12.03 -20.25
CA TYR A 186 11.98 -10.77 -19.54
C TYR A 186 12.99 -10.49 -18.45
N SER A 187 14.22 -10.98 -18.62
CA SER A 187 15.31 -10.78 -17.64
C SER A 187 15.46 -9.30 -17.24
N GLY A 188 15.57 -9.04 -15.94
CA GLY A 188 15.72 -7.69 -15.39
C GLY A 188 14.42 -6.89 -15.32
N ARG A 189 13.26 -7.48 -15.57
CA ARG A 189 11.97 -6.80 -15.37
C ARG A 189 11.51 -6.92 -13.92
N ILE A 190 10.99 -5.80 -13.38
CA ILE A 190 10.53 -5.70 -11.99
C ILE A 190 9.39 -6.69 -11.69
N GLU A 191 8.55 -6.96 -12.66
CA GLU A 191 7.42 -7.89 -12.53
C GLU A 191 7.89 -9.29 -12.12
N LEU A 192 9.02 -9.75 -12.66
CA LEU A 192 9.61 -11.04 -12.27
C LEU A 192 10.20 -11.01 -10.86
N LEU A 193 10.85 -9.91 -10.47
CA LEU A 193 11.31 -9.75 -9.09
C LEU A 193 10.15 -9.84 -8.10
N LEU A 194 9.01 -9.23 -8.41
CA LEU A 194 7.82 -9.31 -7.56
C LEU A 194 7.26 -10.72 -7.45
N VAL A 195 7.31 -11.51 -8.53
CA VAL A 195 6.96 -12.94 -8.49
C VAL A 195 7.92 -13.72 -7.59
N HIS A 196 9.24 -13.48 -7.71
CA HIS A 196 10.23 -14.11 -6.82
C HIS A 196 10.00 -13.73 -5.36
N ALA A 197 9.77 -12.46 -5.07
CA ALA A 197 9.48 -12.00 -3.71
C ALA A 197 8.24 -12.72 -3.14
N GLN A 198 7.18 -12.84 -3.93
CA GLN A 198 5.96 -13.54 -3.50
C GLN A 198 6.20 -15.04 -3.29
N ILE A 199 7.02 -15.67 -4.13
CA ILE A 199 7.45 -17.07 -3.96
C ILE A 199 8.25 -17.23 -2.65
N HIS A 200 9.13 -16.29 -2.33
CA HIS A 200 9.89 -16.29 -1.07
C HIS A 200 8.95 -16.16 0.13
N ILE A 201 7.98 -15.22 0.07
CA ILE A 201 6.96 -15.03 1.13
C ILE A 201 6.18 -16.33 1.38
N GLN A 202 5.67 -16.97 0.33
CA GLN A 202 4.89 -18.20 0.44
C GLN A 202 5.69 -19.37 1.02
N ASN A 203 7.01 -19.37 0.88
CA ASN A 203 7.89 -20.38 1.45
C ASN A 203 8.47 -19.97 2.81
N GLY A 204 8.01 -18.86 3.43
CA GLY A 204 8.51 -18.36 4.71
C GLY A 204 9.94 -17.83 4.68
N ARG A 205 10.47 -17.55 3.49
CA ARG A 205 11.81 -16.99 3.29
C ARG A 205 11.76 -15.47 3.29
N TRP A 206 11.51 -14.90 4.47
CA TRP A 206 11.30 -13.47 4.65
C TRP A 206 12.53 -12.61 4.31
N PRO A 207 13.77 -12.99 4.69
CA PRO A 207 14.96 -12.23 4.34
C PRO A 207 15.18 -12.12 2.83
N GLU A 208 15.03 -13.23 2.08
CA GLU A 208 15.19 -13.24 0.62
C GLU A 208 14.08 -12.45 -0.08
N ALA A 209 12.86 -12.47 0.47
CA ALA A 209 11.78 -11.62 -0.01
C ALA A 209 12.11 -10.13 0.17
N LEU A 210 12.63 -9.74 1.34
CA LEU A 210 13.07 -8.37 1.63
C LEU A 210 14.17 -7.92 0.66
N GLU A 211 15.22 -8.73 0.46
CA GLU A 211 16.30 -8.42 -0.49
C GLU A 211 15.75 -8.20 -1.91
N THR A 212 14.79 -9.04 -2.33
CA THR A 212 14.15 -8.91 -3.63
C THR A 212 13.35 -7.61 -3.75
N TYR A 213 12.60 -7.20 -2.72
CA TYR A 213 11.91 -5.90 -2.72
C TYR A 213 12.88 -4.71 -2.70
N LEU A 214 13.99 -4.79 -1.97
CA LEU A 214 15.03 -3.76 -1.99
C LEU A 214 15.64 -3.61 -3.40
N SER A 215 15.82 -4.71 -4.11
CA SER A 215 16.25 -4.71 -5.52
C SER A 215 15.18 -4.07 -6.41
N ALA A 216 13.90 -4.37 -6.22
CA ALA A 216 12.80 -3.74 -6.95
C ALA A 216 12.71 -2.23 -6.68
N ILE A 217 12.93 -1.77 -5.44
CA ILE A 217 13.00 -0.35 -5.07
C ILE A 217 14.14 0.35 -5.83
N SER A 218 15.29 -0.31 -5.99
CA SER A 218 16.41 0.30 -6.75
C SER A 218 16.08 0.53 -8.22
N MET A 219 15.18 -0.28 -8.80
CA MET A 219 14.72 -0.15 -10.19
C MET A 219 13.58 0.88 -10.34
N ASN A 220 12.72 1.00 -9.36
CA ASN A 220 11.61 1.95 -9.36
C ASN A 220 11.48 2.66 -8.00
N PRO A 221 12.37 3.64 -7.71
CA PRO A 221 12.44 4.31 -6.42
C PRO A 221 11.25 5.23 -6.11
N THR A 222 10.36 5.47 -7.08
CA THR A 222 9.17 6.31 -6.90
C THR A 222 7.91 5.50 -6.61
N ASN A 223 8.00 4.18 -6.57
CA ASN A 223 6.85 3.33 -6.27
C ASN A 223 6.73 3.09 -4.75
N TYR A 224 5.87 3.87 -4.10
CA TYR A 224 5.63 3.80 -2.65
C TYR A 224 5.22 2.41 -2.15
N ALA A 225 4.42 1.66 -2.92
CA ALA A 225 3.97 0.33 -2.52
C ALA A 225 5.12 -0.67 -2.30
N LEU A 226 6.24 -0.51 -3.01
CA LEU A 226 7.42 -1.36 -2.80
C LEU A 226 8.06 -1.11 -1.44
N TYR A 227 8.10 0.15 -0.99
CA TYR A 227 8.62 0.51 0.33
C TYR A 227 7.72 -0.02 1.45
N GLN A 228 6.40 0.08 1.30
CA GLN A 228 5.45 -0.46 2.27
C GLN A 228 5.65 -1.99 2.45
N MET A 229 5.79 -2.72 1.35
CA MET A 229 6.04 -4.15 1.39
C MET A 229 7.40 -4.49 2.00
N ALA A 230 8.46 -3.80 1.60
CA ALA A 230 9.80 -3.98 2.17
C ALA A 230 9.81 -3.67 3.67
N TYR A 231 9.13 -2.62 4.11
CA TYR A 231 9.02 -2.26 5.52
C TYR A 231 8.25 -3.33 6.32
N SER A 232 7.13 -3.82 5.81
CA SER A 232 6.39 -4.92 6.43
C SER A 232 7.24 -6.19 6.57
N LEU A 233 8.01 -6.54 5.54
CA LEU A 233 8.93 -7.68 5.59
C LEU A 233 10.07 -7.46 6.58
N SER A 234 10.65 -6.26 6.66
CA SER A 234 11.70 -5.94 7.62
C SER A 234 11.23 -6.07 9.07
N GLN A 235 9.94 -5.80 9.33
CA GLN A 235 9.32 -6.05 10.64
C GLN A 235 9.26 -7.57 10.94
N GLN A 236 8.90 -8.39 9.96
CA GLN A 236 8.85 -9.85 10.12
C GLN A 236 10.25 -10.46 10.34
N VAL A 237 11.27 -9.90 9.68
CA VAL A 237 12.67 -10.32 9.84
C VAL A 237 13.26 -9.84 11.16
N GLY A 238 12.73 -8.77 11.76
CA GLY A 238 13.26 -8.14 12.95
C GLY A 238 14.47 -7.23 12.68
N ASP A 239 14.68 -6.81 11.43
CA ASP A 239 15.76 -5.92 11.00
C ASP A 239 15.42 -4.46 11.32
N VAL A 240 15.74 -4.01 12.54
CA VAL A 240 15.44 -2.65 13.01
C VAL A 240 16.22 -1.60 12.23
N ASP A 241 17.48 -1.84 11.90
CA ASP A 241 18.27 -0.89 11.11
C ASP A 241 17.76 -0.76 9.68
N GLY A 242 17.36 -1.87 9.05
CA GLY A 242 16.70 -1.87 7.75
C GLY A 242 15.36 -1.15 7.77
N GLN A 243 14.57 -1.28 8.83
CA GLN A 243 13.33 -0.52 9.02
C GLN A 243 13.57 0.98 9.04
N ILE A 244 14.57 1.42 9.81
CA ILE A 244 14.96 2.82 9.91
C ILE A 244 15.42 3.34 8.54
N ALA A 245 16.32 2.61 7.86
CA ALA A 245 16.80 3.00 6.54
C ALA A 245 15.69 3.12 5.48
N LEU A 246 14.67 2.25 5.53
CA LEU A 246 13.50 2.33 4.66
C LEU A 246 12.62 3.55 4.97
N LEU A 247 12.39 3.84 6.26
CA LEU A 247 11.60 5.00 6.68
C LEU A 247 12.32 6.32 6.34
N GLU A 248 13.64 6.40 6.50
CA GLU A 248 14.48 7.53 6.08
C GLU A 248 14.35 7.78 4.55
N ARG A 249 14.41 6.72 3.75
CA ARG A 249 14.22 6.82 2.29
C ARG A 249 12.80 7.24 1.90
N ILE A 250 11.79 6.82 2.66
CA ILE A 250 10.40 7.26 2.47
C ILE A 250 10.29 8.76 2.79
N GLU A 251 10.86 9.22 3.91
CA GLU A 251 10.91 10.65 4.28
C GLU A 251 11.53 11.50 3.17
N GLU A 252 12.62 11.03 2.57
CA GLU A 252 13.33 11.75 1.52
C GLU A 252 12.57 11.79 0.18
N SER A 253 11.87 10.69 -0.17
CA SER A 253 11.32 10.48 -1.51
C SER A 253 9.84 10.81 -1.63
N PHE A 254 9.10 10.69 -0.55
CA PHE A 254 7.64 10.83 -0.54
C PHE A 254 7.26 11.87 0.50
N SER A 255 6.75 13.02 0.08
CA SER A 255 6.33 14.08 0.98
C SER A 255 5.28 13.58 1.99
N ALA A 256 5.73 13.39 3.23
CA ALA A 256 4.97 13.35 4.48
C ALA A 256 3.69 12.51 4.53
N ASP A 257 3.83 11.20 4.66
CA ASP A 257 2.85 10.40 5.39
C ASP A 257 3.12 10.61 6.89
N GLU A 258 2.21 11.31 7.59
CA GLU A 258 2.40 11.69 9.01
C GLU A 258 2.65 10.47 9.90
N ASP A 259 1.90 9.38 9.69
CA ASP A 259 2.02 8.14 10.47
C ASP A 259 3.40 7.48 10.34
N ILE A 260 3.99 7.56 9.14
CA ILE A 260 5.33 6.99 8.88
C ILE A 260 6.41 7.80 9.61
N LEU A 261 6.30 9.12 9.58
CA LEU A 261 7.29 9.99 10.22
C LEU A 261 7.22 9.92 11.75
N GLU A 262 6.02 9.77 12.32
CA GLU A 262 5.87 9.47 13.74
C GLU A 262 6.49 8.10 14.07
N GLY A 263 6.22 7.08 13.27
CA GLY A 263 6.83 5.76 13.41
C GLY A 263 8.37 5.81 13.40
N LEU A 264 8.96 6.67 12.58
CA LEU A 264 10.41 6.88 12.52
C LEU A 264 10.94 7.55 13.80
N VAL A 265 10.23 8.54 14.36
CA VAL A 265 10.58 9.17 15.65
C VAL A 265 10.65 8.12 16.75
N TYR A 266 9.62 7.28 16.89
CA TYR A 266 9.60 6.20 17.89
C TYR A 266 10.71 5.16 17.65
N LYS A 267 11.04 4.84 16.38
CA LYS A 267 12.17 3.96 16.08
C LYS A 267 13.48 4.55 16.55
N TYR A 268 13.76 5.82 16.23
CA TYR A 268 14.96 6.50 16.71
C TYR A 268 15.03 6.53 18.23
N TYR A 269 13.92 6.80 18.92
CA TYR A 269 13.85 6.76 20.38
C TYR A 269 14.22 5.39 20.93
N ASN A 270 13.61 4.33 20.43
CA ASN A 270 13.80 2.96 20.92
C ASN A 270 15.22 2.40 20.67
N VAL A 271 15.92 2.90 19.65
CA VAL A 271 17.32 2.53 19.37
C VAL A 271 18.32 3.57 19.85
N GLU A 272 17.88 4.51 20.68
CA GLU A 272 18.71 5.55 21.31
C GLU A 272 19.46 6.45 20.31
N ARG A 273 18.93 6.62 19.10
CA ARG A 273 19.45 7.59 18.11
C ARG A 273 18.95 9.01 18.47
N TRP A 274 19.40 9.50 19.62
CA TRP A 274 18.86 10.71 20.27
C TRP A 274 18.89 11.94 19.37
N ALA A 275 19.99 12.18 18.64
CA ALA A 275 20.09 13.36 17.77
C ALA A 275 19.07 13.34 16.63
N SER A 276 18.82 12.18 15.99
CA SER A 276 17.82 12.02 14.95
C SER A 276 16.41 12.13 15.53
N CYS A 277 16.16 11.49 16.69
CA CYS A 277 14.89 11.58 17.41
C CYS A 277 14.55 13.04 17.75
N ALA A 278 15.45 13.77 18.41
CA ALA A 278 15.23 15.14 18.82
C ALA A 278 14.92 16.07 17.64
N ARG A 279 15.71 15.98 16.57
CA ARG A 279 15.53 16.80 15.37
C ARG A 279 14.20 16.51 14.69
N LEU A 280 13.90 15.25 14.42
CA LEU A 280 12.69 14.86 13.69
C LEU A 280 11.44 15.12 14.53
N ALA A 281 11.43 14.73 15.80
CA ALA A 281 10.30 14.98 16.71
C ALA A 281 9.98 16.47 16.84
N THR A 282 10.98 17.33 16.99
CA THR A 282 10.79 18.78 17.06
C THR A 282 10.19 19.34 15.76
N ALA A 283 10.73 18.91 14.60
CA ALA A 283 10.23 19.36 13.31
C ALA A 283 8.78 18.93 13.07
N ARG A 284 8.45 17.69 13.40
CA ARG A 284 7.09 17.15 13.23
C ARG A 284 6.09 17.79 14.19
N ALA A 285 6.47 17.99 15.47
CA ALA A 285 5.63 18.67 16.45
C ALA A 285 5.23 20.10 16.03
N GLN A 286 6.07 20.77 15.21
CA GLN A 286 5.78 22.12 14.68
C GLN A 286 4.84 22.09 13.47
N MET A 287 4.70 20.96 12.80
CA MET A 287 3.93 20.82 11.56
C MET A 287 2.55 20.21 11.77
N THR A 288 2.40 19.30 12.73
CA THR A 288 1.11 18.66 13.01
C THR A 288 0.11 19.66 13.59
N LEU A 289 -1.17 19.49 13.19
CA LEU A 289 -2.28 20.29 13.70
C LEU A 289 -2.96 19.65 14.92
N ASP A 290 -2.62 18.41 15.23
CA ASP A 290 -3.15 17.69 16.38
C ASP A 290 -2.34 18.02 17.64
N PRO A 291 -2.95 18.69 18.65
CA PRO A 291 -2.24 19.07 19.87
C PRO A 291 -1.74 17.89 20.70
N GLU A 292 -2.45 16.76 20.71
CA GLU A 292 -2.05 15.55 21.43
C GLU A 292 -0.80 14.95 20.80
N VAL A 293 -0.79 14.80 19.47
CA VAL A 293 0.36 14.31 18.68
C VAL A 293 1.55 15.25 18.87
N ALA A 294 1.33 16.56 18.75
CA ALA A 294 2.38 17.56 18.97
C ALA A 294 2.97 17.49 20.37
N GLY A 295 2.12 17.35 21.40
CA GLY A 295 2.53 17.20 22.79
C GLY A 295 3.42 15.97 23.01
N ASN A 296 3.03 14.84 22.48
CA ASN A 296 3.79 13.59 22.56
C ASN A 296 5.15 13.69 21.84
N LEU A 297 5.19 14.30 20.64
CA LEU A 297 6.42 14.52 19.89
C LEU A 297 7.38 15.48 20.63
N TYR A 298 6.86 16.56 21.20
CA TYR A 298 7.67 17.47 22.03
C TYR A 298 8.22 16.77 23.29
N ALA A 299 7.44 15.89 23.93
CA ALA A 299 7.91 15.11 25.07
C ALA A 299 9.06 14.16 24.68
N LEU A 300 8.94 13.44 23.55
CA LEU A 300 10.02 12.60 23.00
C LEU A 300 11.27 13.42 22.66
N ALA A 301 11.09 14.61 22.06
CA ALA A 301 12.20 15.54 21.80
C ALA A 301 12.84 15.98 23.10
N GLY A 302 12.05 16.25 24.14
CA GLY A 302 12.52 16.64 25.48
C GLY A 302 13.48 15.60 26.06
N THR A 303 13.03 14.34 26.15
CA THR A 303 13.90 13.22 26.59
C THR A 303 15.17 13.15 25.74
N ALA A 304 15.01 13.15 24.40
CA ALA A 304 16.16 13.00 23.51
C ALA A 304 17.20 14.15 23.67
N TRP A 305 16.76 15.38 23.92
CA TRP A 305 17.65 16.50 24.21
C TRP A 305 18.36 16.35 25.57
N PHE A 306 17.67 15.84 26.58
CA PHE A 306 18.31 15.53 27.89
C PHE A 306 19.39 14.47 27.75
N GLN A 307 19.14 13.41 26.96
CA GLN A 307 20.13 12.35 26.68
C GLN A 307 21.36 12.87 25.90
N LEU A 308 21.25 14.04 25.25
CA LEU A 308 22.33 14.73 24.55
C LEU A 308 22.96 15.85 25.40
N ASP A 309 22.71 15.90 26.69
CA ASP A 309 23.15 16.95 27.62
C ASP A 309 22.74 18.37 27.18
N SER A 310 21.71 18.48 26.34
CA SER A 310 21.16 19.75 25.82
C SER A 310 19.98 20.21 26.65
N PHE A 311 20.19 20.48 27.94
CA PHE A 311 19.16 20.66 28.96
C PHE A 311 18.21 21.85 28.68
N GLU A 312 18.71 22.94 28.10
CA GLU A 312 17.87 24.09 27.72
C GLU A 312 16.85 23.72 26.64
N LEU A 313 17.29 22.95 25.62
CA LEU A 313 16.41 22.46 24.56
C LEU A 313 15.44 21.40 25.07
N GLY A 314 15.90 20.53 25.96
CA GLY A 314 15.07 19.53 26.62
C GLY A 314 13.95 20.16 27.43
N THR A 315 14.29 21.12 28.31
CA THR A 315 13.33 21.91 29.11
C THR A 315 12.31 22.61 28.21
N ALA A 316 12.79 23.35 27.18
CA ALA A 316 11.91 24.08 26.29
C ALA A 316 10.96 23.15 25.50
N SER A 317 11.40 21.93 25.18
CA SER A 317 10.56 20.93 24.50
C SER A 317 9.49 20.40 25.45
N TYR A 318 9.84 20.03 26.67
CA TYR A 318 8.86 19.60 27.67
C TYR A 318 7.86 20.69 28.05
N ASP A 319 8.33 21.95 28.19
CA ASP A 319 7.42 23.08 28.47
C ASP A 319 6.37 23.20 27.36
N LYS A 320 6.76 23.11 26.09
CA LYS A 320 5.82 23.11 24.96
C LYS A 320 4.86 21.91 25.00
N ALA A 321 5.35 20.72 25.34
CA ALA A 321 4.49 19.56 25.50
C ALA A 321 3.42 19.80 26.57
N LEU A 322 3.82 20.35 27.74
CA LEU A 322 2.91 20.64 28.86
C LEU A 322 1.98 21.84 28.62
N GLU A 323 2.35 22.77 27.73
CA GLU A 323 1.44 23.83 27.25
C GLU A 323 0.31 23.28 26.40
N LEU A 324 0.57 22.23 25.60
CA LEU A 324 -0.42 21.58 24.76
C LEU A 324 -1.27 20.59 25.55
N GLU A 325 -0.63 19.72 26.33
CA GLU A 325 -1.29 18.74 27.16
C GLU A 325 -0.45 18.36 28.37
N ARG A 326 -1.06 18.47 29.56
CA ARG A 326 -0.43 18.07 30.82
C ARG A 326 -0.66 16.57 31.10
N SER A 327 -0.17 15.71 30.21
CA SER A 327 -0.32 14.27 30.39
C SER A 327 0.52 13.75 31.57
N PRO A 328 0.02 12.78 32.34
CA PRO A 328 0.77 12.19 33.46
C PRO A 328 2.13 11.62 33.03
N THR A 329 2.18 11.00 31.85
CA THR A 329 3.42 10.45 31.29
C THR A 329 4.44 11.52 30.99
N THR A 330 4.03 12.63 30.41
CA THR A 330 4.93 13.77 30.11
C THR A 330 5.45 14.41 31.40
N LEU A 331 4.57 14.61 32.40
CA LEU A 331 4.95 15.13 33.72
C LEU A 331 5.99 14.24 34.39
N ASN A 332 5.76 12.92 34.36
CA ASN A 332 6.66 11.91 34.93
C ASN A 332 8.03 11.90 34.25
N ASN A 333 8.04 11.84 32.90
CA ASN A 333 9.29 11.75 32.14
C ASN A 333 10.14 13.04 32.32
N TYR A 334 9.50 14.20 32.31
CA TYR A 334 10.20 15.45 32.58
C TYR A 334 10.78 15.51 33.99
N ALA A 335 10.03 15.06 35.01
CA ALA A 335 10.53 15.00 36.38
C ALA A 335 11.73 14.03 36.51
N TRP A 336 11.67 12.90 35.84
CA TRP A 336 12.73 11.89 35.78
C TRP A 336 14.00 12.50 35.15
N ASP A 337 13.88 13.12 33.96
CA ASP A 337 15.01 13.70 33.25
C ASP A 337 15.67 14.83 34.05
N LEU A 338 14.89 15.73 34.68
CA LEU A 338 15.42 16.73 35.55
C LEU A 338 16.19 16.17 36.76
N ALA A 339 15.66 15.11 37.39
CA ALA A 339 16.31 14.52 38.55
C ALA A 339 17.57 13.70 38.18
N THR A 340 17.59 13.11 36.98
CA THR A 340 18.68 12.26 36.52
C THR A 340 19.85 13.11 36.01
N HIS A 341 19.57 14.23 35.33
CA HIS A 341 20.57 15.10 34.71
C HIS A 341 20.88 16.37 35.52
N GLU A 342 20.75 16.30 36.83
CA GLU A 342 21.07 17.39 37.78
C GLU A 342 20.35 18.71 37.50
N GLY A 343 19.12 18.63 36.98
CA GLY A 343 18.27 19.77 36.71
C GLY A 343 17.63 20.36 37.96
N ASN A 344 16.56 21.16 37.78
CA ASN A 344 15.84 21.80 38.88
C ASN A 344 14.97 20.79 39.64
N LEU A 345 15.46 20.31 40.80
CA LEU A 345 14.79 19.32 41.64
C LEU A 345 13.48 19.82 42.27
N GLU A 346 13.33 21.11 42.50
CA GLU A 346 12.09 21.71 43.00
C GLU A 346 10.98 21.64 41.94
N VAL A 347 11.31 21.91 40.68
CA VAL A 347 10.39 21.73 39.53
C VAL A 347 10.06 20.24 39.36
N ALA A 348 11.06 19.35 39.39
CA ALA A 348 10.84 17.93 39.33
C ALA A 348 9.88 17.42 40.39
N LEU A 349 10.03 17.91 41.65
CA LEU A 349 9.12 17.55 42.73
C LEU A 349 7.68 18.01 42.46
N GLN A 350 7.48 19.23 41.96
CA GLN A 350 6.14 19.72 41.62
C GLN A 350 5.48 18.89 40.51
N LEU A 351 6.24 18.52 39.47
CA LEU A 351 5.77 17.67 38.39
C LEU A 351 5.34 16.27 38.88
N THR A 352 6.12 15.66 39.80
CA THR A 352 5.74 14.36 40.38
C THR A 352 4.48 14.42 41.24
N ILE A 353 4.32 15.52 42.00
CA ILE A 353 3.10 15.72 42.81
C ILE A 353 1.89 15.89 41.90
N GLU A 354 1.99 16.68 40.86
CA GLU A 354 0.91 16.90 39.88
C GLU A 354 0.58 15.60 39.14
N CYS A 355 1.59 14.88 38.66
CA CYS A 355 1.43 13.58 38.00
C CYS A 355 0.61 12.61 38.84
N ASN A 356 1.03 12.40 40.09
CA ASN A 356 0.38 11.47 41.01
C ASN A 356 -0.98 11.96 41.59
N ALA A 357 -1.32 13.24 41.44
CA ALA A 357 -2.64 13.76 41.79
C ALA A 357 -3.67 13.56 40.65
N SER A 358 -3.22 13.39 39.41
CA SER A 358 -4.07 13.34 38.22
C SER A 358 -4.53 11.92 37.87
N VAL A 359 -3.90 10.87 38.43
CA VAL A 359 -4.17 9.46 38.12
C VAL A 359 -4.32 8.64 39.41
N ALA A 360 -4.88 7.43 39.29
CA ALA A 360 -4.78 6.45 40.36
C ALA A 360 -3.30 6.13 40.63
N LEU A 361 -2.97 5.71 41.84
CA LEU A 361 -1.59 5.39 42.22
C LEU A 361 -0.96 4.39 41.25
N GLU A 362 0.03 4.86 40.50
CA GLU A 362 0.76 4.11 39.49
C GLU A 362 2.18 3.84 39.99
N PRO A 363 2.61 2.59 40.11
CA PRO A 363 3.94 2.25 40.63
C PRO A 363 5.10 2.98 39.95
N THR A 364 5.06 3.10 38.62
CA THR A 364 6.10 3.80 37.82
C THR A 364 6.21 5.29 38.19
N PHE A 365 5.09 5.95 38.44
CA PHE A 365 5.08 7.36 38.79
C PHE A 365 5.50 7.57 40.24
N LEU A 366 5.18 6.65 41.15
CA LEU A 366 5.67 6.64 42.51
C LEU A 366 7.19 6.41 42.60
N ASP A 367 7.74 5.57 41.71
CA ASP A 367 9.17 5.32 41.61
C ASP A 367 9.92 6.60 41.19
N THR A 368 9.45 7.29 40.16
CA THR A 368 10.01 8.60 39.76
C THR A 368 9.91 9.62 40.90
N TRP A 369 8.80 9.66 41.65
CA TRP A 369 8.67 10.55 42.83
C TRP A 369 9.69 10.21 43.91
N ALA A 370 9.88 8.91 44.19
CA ALA A 370 10.90 8.47 45.14
C ALA A 370 12.31 8.88 44.68
N TRP A 371 12.64 8.73 43.41
CA TRP A 371 13.91 9.13 42.83
C TRP A 371 14.18 10.63 42.99
N VAL A 372 13.21 11.48 42.68
CA VAL A 372 13.30 12.94 42.89
C VAL A 372 13.57 13.26 44.33
N LEU A 373 12.82 12.68 45.28
CA LEU A 373 13.01 12.87 46.73
C LEU A 373 14.39 12.38 47.19
N TYR A 374 14.87 11.27 46.66
CA TYR A 374 16.20 10.74 46.96
C TYR A 374 17.29 11.74 46.51
N LYS A 375 17.21 12.25 45.28
CA LYS A 375 18.15 13.25 44.74
C LYS A 375 18.12 14.56 45.55
N MET A 376 16.98 14.91 46.17
CA MET A 376 16.84 16.04 47.11
C MET A 376 17.40 15.75 48.53
N GLY A 377 17.87 14.53 48.81
CA GLY A 377 18.32 14.09 50.13
C GLY A 377 17.20 13.79 51.13
N LYS A 378 15.96 13.74 50.70
CA LYS A 378 14.75 13.43 51.51
C LYS A 378 14.51 11.93 51.62
N TYR A 379 15.47 11.19 52.14
CA TYR A 379 15.51 9.74 52.08
C TYR A 379 14.32 9.01 52.73
N ALA A 380 13.81 9.54 53.87
CA ALA A 380 12.68 8.93 54.53
C ALA A 380 11.36 9.04 53.71
N GLU A 381 11.19 10.20 53.02
CA GLU A 381 10.06 10.40 52.13
C GLU A 381 10.18 9.57 50.87
N ALA A 382 11.39 9.43 50.31
CA ALA A 382 11.68 8.59 49.19
C ALA A 382 11.37 7.09 49.50
N GLN A 383 11.82 6.62 50.65
CA GLN A 383 11.55 5.26 51.12
C GLN A 383 10.03 4.98 51.22
N ALA A 384 9.26 5.93 51.76
CA ALA A 384 7.81 5.74 51.84
C ALA A 384 7.12 5.63 50.49
N LYS A 385 7.61 6.35 49.43
CA LYS A 385 7.07 6.27 48.08
C LYS A 385 7.41 4.94 47.40
N ILE A 386 8.65 4.48 47.54
CA ILE A 386 9.07 3.22 46.93
C ILE A 386 8.38 2.01 47.62
N GLU A 387 8.20 2.04 48.93
CA GLU A 387 7.46 1.02 49.64
C GLU A 387 5.99 0.93 49.15
N LEU A 388 5.37 2.08 48.89
CA LEU A 388 4.03 2.13 48.33
C LEU A 388 3.99 1.56 46.91
N ALA A 389 4.94 1.93 46.06
CA ALA A 389 5.07 1.40 44.69
C ALA A 389 5.19 -0.14 44.73
N LEU A 390 6.05 -0.66 45.57
CA LEU A 390 6.28 -2.11 45.76
C LEU A 390 5.04 -2.86 46.27
N GLN A 391 4.18 -2.24 47.06
CA GLN A 391 2.92 -2.83 47.49
C GLN A 391 1.91 -2.99 46.35
N LEU A 392 1.96 -2.11 45.35
CA LEU A 392 1.07 -2.11 44.22
C LEU A 392 1.51 -3.06 43.08
N LEU A 393 2.80 -3.41 43.03
CA LEU A 393 3.35 -4.30 42.01
C LEU A 393 3.02 -5.77 42.29
N ASN A 394 2.79 -6.52 41.19
CA ASN A 394 2.78 -7.99 41.23
C ASN A 394 4.19 -8.54 41.50
N GLU A 395 4.30 -9.81 41.93
CA GLU A 395 5.61 -10.44 42.22
C GLU A 395 6.57 -10.44 41.02
N ALA A 396 6.04 -10.53 39.80
CA ALA A 396 6.85 -10.52 38.55
C ALA A 396 7.46 -9.15 38.22
N ASP A 397 6.83 -8.06 38.64
CA ASP A 397 7.23 -6.70 38.30
C ASP A 397 8.13 -6.03 39.36
N ARG A 398 8.19 -6.63 40.56
CA ARG A 398 8.97 -6.09 41.71
C ARG A 398 10.46 -5.93 41.44
N ALA A 399 11.04 -6.78 40.57
CA ALA A 399 12.46 -6.73 40.26
C ALA A 399 12.87 -5.45 39.49
N GLY A 400 11.98 -4.93 38.61
CA GLY A 400 12.22 -3.70 37.85
C GLY A 400 12.27 -2.44 38.70
N THR A 401 11.44 -2.34 39.73
CA THR A 401 11.36 -1.18 40.62
C THR A 401 12.56 -1.04 41.58
N TYR A 402 13.23 -2.16 41.90
CA TYR A 402 14.44 -2.12 42.74
C TYR A 402 15.67 -1.48 42.05
N ILE A 403 15.72 -1.46 40.72
CA ILE A 403 16.88 -0.94 39.96
C ILE A 403 17.03 0.56 40.12
N HIS A 404 15.94 1.31 40.32
CA HIS A 404 15.95 2.77 40.45
C HIS A 404 16.14 3.25 41.91
N ALA A 405 15.96 2.40 42.90
CA ALA A 405 16.05 2.73 44.31
C ALA A 405 17.37 2.30 44.98
N ALA A 406 18.23 1.58 44.30
CA ALA A 406 19.57 1.16 44.78
C ALA A 406 20.65 2.16 44.38
#